data_00a5f813ae0e468217062dec532e9d78
#
_entry.id   00a5f813ae0e468217062dec532e9d78
#
_cell.length_a   1.000
_cell.length_b   1.000
_cell.length_c   1.000
_cell.angle_alpha   90.00
_cell.angle_beta   90.00
_cell.angle_gamma   90.00
#
_symmetry.space_group_name_H-M   'P 1'
#
loop_
_entity.id
_entity.type
_entity.pdbx_description
1 polymer ?
#
loop_
_entity_poly.entity_id
_entity_poly.type
_entity_poly.pdbx_seq_one_letter_code
_entity_poly.pdbx_strand_id
1 'polypeptide(L)'
;MYTIQALVLLIYGINHTHGKTWALLGAAYTIATALGCHIDPAHFTTLTAVQCEERRRCWAGIMMLYTIQNISMGNFEQRHIKADVQLPANINDEDLTDLEASDNSHSIASISVDAPTEMSYVLFKFRLYHLCSKVCNQIFGPTQPTYSAVIQCDAEIAAEQDSWTDRYLTESQNVNMLTYHHVHLNILYGYSHQMSLLLHRPVLLNRSSAGYTDDEVKRSRAQCIKSARGLLGLQQMFHESAHFRPYRWYSLGLGSFYAFHAAIILVTLLPEVKDQVEYVENRRLLEVSLSIFEQMRNRSRMCAKAAPILRHLL
;
A
#
# COMPACT_ATOMS: atom_id res chain seq x y z
N MET A 1 -5.38 -26.23 2.67
CA MET A 1 -4.83 -24.87 2.87
C MET A 1 -3.63 -24.55 1.96
N TYR A 2 -2.63 -25.39 1.82
CA TYR A 2 -1.40 -25.14 1.04
C TYR A 2 -1.62 -24.65 -0.39
N THR A 3 -2.63 -25.15 -1.11
CA THR A 3 -2.98 -24.68 -2.46
C THR A 3 -3.38 -23.20 -2.45
N ILE A 4 -4.17 -22.77 -1.45
CA ILE A 4 -4.59 -21.36 -1.32
C ILE A 4 -3.39 -20.49 -0.97
N GLN A 5 -2.56 -20.90 -0.02
CA GLN A 5 -1.34 -20.19 0.36
C GLN A 5 -0.42 -19.98 -0.85
N ALA A 6 -0.18 -21.05 -1.63
CA ALA A 6 0.62 -20.99 -2.85
C ALA A 6 0.01 -20.04 -3.90
N LEU A 7 -1.30 -20.09 -4.11
CA LEU A 7 -2.00 -19.20 -5.04
C LEU A 7 -1.93 -17.73 -4.59
N VAL A 8 -2.13 -17.44 -3.30
CA VAL A 8 -2.01 -16.08 -2.75
C VAL A 8 -0.61 -15.52 -2.99
N LEU A 9 0.44 -16.27 -2.68
CA LEU A 9 1.83 -15.86 -2.89
C LEU A 9 2.16 -15.68 -4.39
N LEU A 10 1.72 -16.60 -5.24
CA LEU A 10 1.91 -16.51 -6.68
C LEU A 10 1.23 -15.28 -7.28
N ILE A 11 -0.03 -15.04 -6.93
CA ILE A 11 -0.81 -13.88 -7.40
C ILE A 11 -0.17 -12.59 -6.92
N TYR A 12 0.26 -12.54 -5.66
CA TYR A 12 0.96 -11.39 -5.10
C TYR A 12 2.24 -11.09 -5.88
N GLY A 13 3.08 -12.10 -6.14
CA GLY A 13 4.30 -11.96 -6.93
C GLY A 13 4.05 -11.49 -8.37
N ILE A 14 3.03 -12.04 -9.05
CA ILE A 14 2.65 -11.63 -10.41
C ILE A 14 2.15 -10.17 -10.43
N ASN A 15 1.35 -9.75 -9.44
CA ASN A 15 0.87 -8.37 -9.33
C ASN A 15 2.03 -7.38 -9.20
N HIS A 16 3.08 -7.73 -8.46
CA HIS A 16 4.28 -6.87 -8.34
C HIS A 16 5.07 -6.73 -9.64
N THR A 17 4.88 -7.63 -10.60
CA THR A 17 5.49 -7.55 -11.94
C THR A 17 4.51 -7.02 -13.01
N HIS A 18 3.39 -6.43 -12.59
CA HIS A 18 2.30 -5.95 -13.46
C HIS A 18 1.70 -7.04 -14.36
N GLY A 19 1.70 -8.29 -13.91
CA GLY A 19 1.07 -9.40 -14.59
C GLY A 19 -0.45 -9.43 -14.37
N LYS A 20 -1.15 -10.14 -15.25
CA LYS A 20 -2.61 -10.33 -15.16
C LYS A 20 -2.92 -11.56 -14.30
N THR A 21 -3.71 -11.39 -13.24
CA THR A 21 -3.98 -12.44 -12.25
C THR A 21 -5.46 -12.80 -12.09
N TRP A 22 -6.34 -12.25 -12.90
CA TRP A 22 -7.80 -12.38 -12.75
C TRP A 22 -8.32 -13.80 -12.59
N ALA A 23 -7.93 -14.67 -13.51
CA ALA A 23 -8.39 -16.06 -13.50
C ALA A 23 -7.87 -16.82 -12.29
N LEU A 24 -6.61 -16.57 -11.91
CA LEU A 24 -5.99 -17.19 -10.74
C LEU A 24 -6.66 -16.72 -9.43
N LEU A 25 -6.98 -15.43 -9.34
CA LEU A 25 -7.65 -14.89 -8.16
C LEU A 25 -9.08 -15.42 -8.04
N GLY A 26 -9.81 -15.49 -9.15
CA GLY A 26 -11.14 -16.12 -9.17
C GLY A 26 -11.10 -17.60 -8.73
N ALA A 27 -10.12 -18.36 -9.20
CA ALA A 27 -9.92 -19.75 -8.78
C ALA A 27 -9.58 -19.83 -7.28
N ALA A 28 -8.64 -19.00 -6.79
CA ALA A 28 -8.27 -18.95 -5.38
C ALA A 28 -9.47 -18.63 -4.47
N TYR A 29 -10.29 -17.66 -4.87
CA TYR A 29 -11.52 -17.30 -4.15
C TYR A 29 -12.51 -18.46 -4.10
N THR A 30 -12.78 -19.09 -5.25
CA THR A 30 -13.73 -20.21 -5.33
C THR A 30 -13.27 -21.40 -4.46
N ILE A 31 -11.97 -21.74 -4.49
CA ILE A 31 -11.40 -22.79 -3.66
C ILE A 31 -11.51 -22.42 -2.17
N ALA A 32 -11.16 -21.18 -1.80
CA ALA A 32 -11.25 -20.74 -0.42
C ALA A 32 -12.69 -20.76 0.11
N THR A 33 -13.65 -20.34 -0.71
CA THR A 33 -15.08 -20.37 -0.37
C THR A 33 -15.56 -21.82 -0.20
N ALA A 34 -15.20 -22.72 -1.11
CA ALA A 34 -15.53 -24.14 -1.03
C ALA A 34 -14.94 -24.82 0.22
N LEU A 35 -13.78 -24.36 0.69
CA LEU A 35 -13.17 -24.84 1.94
C LEU A 35 -13.70 -24.12 3.20
N GLY A 36 -14.68 -23.23 3.07
CA GLY A 36 -15.29 -22.51 4.19
C GLY A 36 -14.42 -21.40 4.80
N CYS A 37 -13.40 -20.88 4.08
CA CYS A 37 -12.53 -19.82 4.60
C CYS A 37 -13.24 -18.47 4.76
N HIS A 38 -14.42 -18.29 4.17
CA HIS A 38 -15.28 -17.12 4.31
C HIS A 38 -16.12 -17.13 5.60
N ILE A 39 -16.03 -18.18 6.39
CA ILE A 39 -16.66 -18.34 7.70
C ILE A 39 -15.56 -18.29 8.76
N ASP A 40 -15.77 -17.52 9.86
CA ASP A 40 -14.76 -17.46 10.90
C ASP A 40 -14.48 -18.86 11.48
N PRO A 41 -13.21 -19.30 11.50
CA PRO A 41 -12.85 -20.63 11.96
C PRO A 41 -13.14 -20.87 13.44
N ALA A 42 -13.39 -19.84 14.25
CA ALA A 42 -13.83 -19.99 15.65
C ALA A 42 -15.19 -20.70 15.78
N HIS A 43 -15.98 -20.72 14.71
CA HIS A 43 -17.24 -21.51 14.69
C HIS A 43 -17.02 -23.02 14.57
N PHE A 44 -15.81 -23.46 14.27
CA PHE A 44 -15.47 -24.89 14.10
C PHE A 44 -14.69 -25.41 15.32
N THR A 45 -15.33 -26.21 16.13
CA THR A 45 -14.78 -26.75 17.41
C THR A 45 -13.62 -27.76 17.22
N THR A 46 -13.36 -28.20 16.01
CA THR A 46 -12.35 -29.21 15.68
C THR A 46 -11.02 -28.63 15.20
N LEU A 47 -10.93 -27.32 15.01
CA LEU A 47 -9.74 -26.67 14.50
C LEU A 47 -8.83 -26.21 15.64
N THR A 48 -7.51 -26.40 15.47
CA THR A 48 -6.52 -25.86 16.41
C THR A 48 -6.37 -24.33 16.21
N ALA A 49 -5.74 -23.66 17.16
CA ALA A 49 -5.47 -22.22 17.07
C ALA A 49 -4.66 -21.86 15.81
N VAL A 50 -3.63 -22.66 15.47
CA VAL A 50 -2.83 -22.53 14.25
C VAL A 50 -3.69 -22.67 13.00
N GLN A 51 -4.53 -23.72 12.94
CA GLN A 51 -5.43 -23.95 11.80
C GLN A 51 -6.46 -22.83 11.63
N CYS A 52 -6.95 -22.25 12.71
CA CYS A 52 -7.83 -21.07 12.69
C CYS A 52 -7.10 -19.87 12.09
N GLU A 53 -5.89 -19.61 12.57
CA GLU A 53 -5.10 -18.48 12.12
C GLU A 53 -4.67 -18.62 10.64
N GLU A 54 -4.24 -19.82 10.20
CA GLU A 54 -3.95 -20.10 8.79
C GLU A 54 -5.14 -19.79 7.87
N ARG A 55 -6.37 -20.15 8.28
CA ARG A 55 -7.59 -19.83 7.52
C ARG A 55 -7.85 -18.35 7.43
N ARG A 56 -7.73 -17.62 8.56
CA ARG A 56 -7.88 -16.15 8.60
C ARG A 56 -6.85 -15.47 7.72
N ARG A 57 -5.57 -15.85 7.80
CA ARG A 57 -4.49 -15.30 6.96
C ARG A 57 -4.73 -15.57 5.47
N CYS A 58 -5.17 -16.77 5.10
CA CYS A 58 -5.48 -17.09 3.71
C CYS A 58 -6.65 -16.25 3.17
N TRP A 59 -7.74 -16.15 3.94
CA TRP A 59 -8.89 -15.34 3.55
C TRP A 59 -8.52 -13.87 3.41
N ALA A 60 -7.82 -13.37 4.39
CA ALA A 60 -7.29 -12.03 4.42
C ALA A 60 -6.42 -11.73 3.19
N GLY A 61 -5.50 -12.61 2.84
CA GLY A 61 -4.65 -12.49 1.66
C GLY A 61 -5.46 -12.41 0.36
N ILE A 62 -6.50 -13.24 0.20
CA ILE A 62 -7.40 -13.20 -0.95
C ILE A 62 -8.14 -11.87 -1.02
N MET A 63 -8.70 -11.39 0.09
CA MET A 63 -9.43 -10.12 0.13
C MET A 63 -8.54 -8.94 -0.24
N MET A 64 -7.30 -8.94 0.25
CA MET A 64 -6.30 -7.95 -0.12
C MET A 64 -6.02 -7.94 -1.63
N LEU A 65 -5.85 -9.12 -2.24
CA LEU A 65 -5.61 -9.24 -3.67
C LEU A 65 -6.80 -8.78 -4.51
N TYR A 66 -8.03 -9.07 -4.06
CA TYR A 66 -9.25 -8.55 -4.69
C TYR A 66 -9.32 -7.04 -4.64
N THR A 67 -8.98 -6.43 -3.50
CA THR A 67 -8.97 -4.97 -3.36
C THR A 67 -7.97 -4.32 -4.31
N ILE A 68 -6.74 -4.86 -4.39
CA ILE A 68 -5.72 -4.39 -5.35
C ILE A 68 -6.26 -4.46 -6.78
N GLN A 69 -6.88 -5.57 -7.13
CA GLN A 69 -7.39 -5.83 -8.47
C GLN A 69 -8.54 -4.89 -8.82
N ASN A 70 -9.51 -4.73 -7.92
CA ASN A 70 -10.65 -3.82 -8.10
C ASN A 70 -10.19 -2.37 -8.30
N ILE A 71 -9.23 -1.91 -7.50
CA ILE A 71 -8.61 -0.58 -7.65
C ILE A 71 -7.97 -0.43 -9.03
N SER A 72 -7.23 -1.44 -9.47
CA SER A 72 -6.55 -1.41 -10.78
C SER A 72 -7.51 -1.35 -11.97
N MET A 73 -8.77 -1.79 -11.78
CA MET A 73 -9.81 -1.82 -12.81
C MET A 73 -10.81 -0.68 -12.75
N GLY A 74 -10.73 0.16 -11.72
CA GLY A 74 -11.76 1.14 -11.47
C GLY A 74 -13.11 0.51 -11.10
N ASN A 75 -13.11 -0.75 -10.64
CA ASN A 75 -14.29 -1.43 -10.12
C ASN A 75 -14.23 -1.44 -8.60
N PHE A 76 -14.93 -0.50 -7.98
CA PHE A 76 -14.90 -0.30 -6.52
C PHE A 76 -16.06 -0.99 -5.80
N GLU A 77 -17.01 -1.59 -6.52
CA GLU A 77 -18.08 -2.40 -5.93
C GLU A 77 -17.52 -3.73 -5.44
N GLN A 78 -17.50 -3.91 -4.13
CA GLN A 78 -17.17 -5.20 -3.52
C GLN A 78 -18.38 -6.15 -3.64
N ARG A 79 -18.40 -6.97 -4.69
CA ARG A 79 -19.38 -8.06 -4.85
C ARG A 79 -18.83 -9.34 -4.24
N HIS A 80 -18.57 -9.33 -2.95
CA HIS A 80 -18.14 -10.54 -2.25
C HIS A 80 -19.29 -11.16 -1.47
N ILE A 81 -19.21 -12.48 -1.27
CA ILE A 81 -20.04 -13.17 -0.30
C ILE A 81 -19.82 -12.46 1.05
N LYS A 82 -20.92 -12.15 1.74
CA LYS A 82 -20.83 -11.59 3.08
C LYS A 82 -20.04 -12.57 3.95
N ALA A 83 -18.85 -12.18 4.33
CA ALA A 83 -17.95 -12.96 5.15
C ALA A 83 -17.97 -12.42 6.58
N ASP A 84 -17.99 -13.33 7.54
CA ASP A 84 -17.90 -13.03 8.97
C ASP A 84 -16.59 -13.62 9.50
N VAL A 85 -15.48 -13.11 8.98
CA VAL A 85 -14.14 -13.60 9.34
C VAL A 85 -13.37 -12.49 10.02
N GLN A 86 -12.86 -12.75 11.22
CA GLN A 86 -12.01 -11.82 11.94
C GLN A 86 -10.67 -11.65 11.21
N LEU A 87 -10.05 -10.49 11.41
CA LEU A 87 -8.70 -10.27 10.93
C LEU A 87 -7.71 -11.25 11.58
N PRO A 88 -6.60 -11.59 10.92
CA PRO A 88 -5.51 -12.33 11.52
C PRO A 88 -5.02 -11.71 12.82
N ALA A 89 -4.54 -12.52 13.74
CA ALA A 89 -3.95 -12.05 14.97
C ALA A 89 -2.61 -11.33 14.72
N ASN A 90 -2.31 -10.32 15.53
CA ASN A 90 -1.03 -9.59 15.47
C ASN A 90 0.02 -10.28 16.33
N ILE A 91 0.49 -11.43 15.90
CA ILE A 91 1.47 -12.27 16.61
C ILE A 91 2.54 -12.81 15.66
N ASN A 92 3.69 -13.22 16.19
CA ASN A 92 4.70 -13.94 15.44
C ASN A 92 4.34 -15.43 15.30
N ASP A 93 4.90 -16.10 14.32
CA ASP A 93 4.63 -17.52 14.07
C ASP A 93 5.15 -18.40 15.22
N GLU A 94 6.26 -18.02 15.86
CA GLU A 94 6.80 -18.71 17.03
C GLU A 94 5.82 -18.68 18.21
N ASP A 95 5.26 -17.51 18.53
CA ASP A 95 4.27 -17.34 19.60
C ASP A 95 3.00 -18.16 19.35
N LEU A 96 2.60 -18.30 18.09
CA LEU A 96 1.44 -19.13 17.71
C LEU A 96 1.70 -20.63 17.92
N THR A 97 2.90 -21.08 17.63
CA THR A 97 3.32 -22.49 17.80
C THR A 97 3.42 -22.85 19.28
N ASP A 98 3.95 -21.95 20.11
CA ASP A 98 4.08 -22.13 21.57
C ASP A 98 2.71 -22.20 22.28
N LEU A 99 1.73 -21.43 21.80
CA LEU A 99 0.33 -21.52 22.27
C LEU A 99 -0.28 -22.88 22.02
N GLU A 100 -0.01 -23.49 20.88
CA GLU A 100 -0.52 -24.83 20.54
C GLU A 100 0.14 -25.92 21.40
N ALA A 101 1.44 -25.76 21.69
CA ALA A 101 2.20 -26.74 22.49
C ALA A 101 1.85 -26.71 24.00
N SER A 102 1.33 -25.57 24.49
CA SER A 102 1.12 -25.37 25.94
C SER A 102 -0.22 -25.87 26.48
N ASP A 103 -1.09 -26.45 25.64
CA ASP A 103 -2.45 -26.92 26.00
C ASP A 103 -3.32 -25.86 26.73
N ASN A 104 -2.78 -24.64 26.82
CA ASN A 104 -3.43 -23.50 27.42
C ASN A 104 -4.32 -22.82 26.37
N SER A 105 -5.61 -23.01 26.48
CA SER A 105 -6.65 -22.33 25.69
C SER A 105 -6.72 -20.82 25.98
N HIS A 106 -5.59 -20.17 26.34
CA HIS A 106 -5.54 -18.73 26.50
C HIS A 106 -5.77 -18.09 25.13
N SER A 107 -6.80 -17.28 25.06
CA SER A 107 -7.17 -16.53 23.87
C SER A 107 -5.93 -15.81 23.30
N ILE A 108 -5.66 -15.99 21.99
CA ILE A 108 -4.64 -15.23 21.23
C ILE A 108 -4.78 -13.73 21.49
N ALA A 109 -5.99 -13.25 21.82
CA ALA A 109 -6.28 -11.86 22.17
C ALA A 109 -5.57 -11.36 23.45
N SER A 110 -5.00 -12.24 24.30
CA SER A 110 -4.31 -11.85 25.52
C SER A 110 -2.81 -11.56 25.37
N ILE A 111 -2.24 -11.80 24.16
CA ILE A 111 -0.84 -11.49 23.90
C ILE A 111 -0.72 -10.01 23.56
N SER A 112 -0.31 -9.21 24.55
CA SER A 112 0.07 -7.82 24.32
C SER A 112 1.45 -7.79 23.67
N VAL A 113 1.54 -7.36 22.42
CA VAL A 113 2.81 -7.21 21.72
C VAL A 113 3.08 -5.73 21.53
N ASP A 114 4.05 -5.20 22.29
CA ASP A 114 4.47 -3.79 22.20
C ASP A 114 5.33 -3.52 20.96
N ALA A 115 5.94 -4.56 20.40
CA ALA A 115 6.80 -4.50 19.22
C ALA A 115 6.06 -4.85 17.93
N PRO A 116 6.56 -4.44 16.73
CA PRO A 116 6.05 -4.93 15.47
C PRO A 116 6.26 -6.44 15.34
N THR A 117 5.20 -7.15 14.94
CA THR A 117 5.24 -8.58 14.64
C THR A 117 5.38 -8.82 13.13
N GLU A 118 5.58 -10.07 12.73
CA GLU A 118 5.55 -10.50 11.32
C GLU A 118 4.22 -10.17 10.64
N MET A 119 3.11 -10.14 11.41
CA MET A 119 1.77 -9.82 10.91
C MET A 119 1.46 -8.33 10.88
N SER A 120 2.20 -7.47 11.60
CA SER A 120 1.91 -6.03 11.70
C SER A 120 1.79 -5.35 10.34
N TYR A 121 2.72 -5.62 9.42
CA TYR A 121 2.70 -5.08 8.06
C TYR A 121 1.42 -5.46 7.29
N VAL A 122 1.03 -6.73 7.36
CA VAL A 122 -0.13 -7.24 6.64
C VAL A 122 -1.41 -6.61 7.19
N LEU A 123 -1.53 -6.48 8.50
CA LEU A 123 -2.68 -5.86 9.18
C LEU A 123 -2.81 -4.37 8.83
N PHE A 124 -1.70 -3.61 8.87
CA PHE A 124 -1.68 -2.22 8.41
C PHE A 124 -2.06 -2.09 6.94
N LYS A 125 -1.54 -2.98 6.11
CA LYS A 125 -1.86 -3.02 4.68
C LYS A 125 -3.34 -3.31 4.42
N PHE A 126 -3.98 -4.14 5.24
CA PHE A 126 -5.43 -4.36 5.19
C PHE A 126 -6.22 -3.08 5.42
N ARG A 127 -5.94 -2.36 6.51
CA ARG A 127 -6.59 -1.10 6.81
C ARG A 127 -6.36 -0.07 5.71
N LEU A 128 -5.14 -0.03 5.21
CA LEU A 128 -4.76 0.86 4.12
C LEU A 128 -5.52 0.57 2.82
N TYR A 129 -5.73 -0.70 2.48
CA TYR A 129 -6.51 -1.06 1.30
C TYR A 129 -7.99 -0.73 1.45
N HIS A 130 -8.55 -0.89 2.65
CA HIS A 130 -9.91 -0.44 2.92
C HIS A 130 -10.05 1.07 2.71
N LEU A 131 -9.11 1.83 3.24
CA LEU A 131 -9.05 3.28 3.04
C LEU A 131 -8.83 3.65 1.57
N CYS A 132 -7.97 2.92 0.86
CA CYS A 132 -7.74 3.12 -0.57
C CYS A 132 -9.03 2.90 -1.39
N SER A 133 -9.81 1.88 -1.07
CA SER A 133 -11.12 1.67 -1.71
C SER A 133 -12.07 2.83 -1.48
N LYS A 134 -12.11 3.37 -0.25
CA LYS A 134 -12.91 4.56 0.09
C LYS A 134 -12.47 5.78 -0.71
N VAL A 135 -11.17 6.07 -0.76
CA VAL A 135 -10.58 7.16 -1.55
C VAL A 135 -10.93 7.00 -3.04
N CYS A 136 -10.75 5.81 -3.58
CA CYS A 136 -11.06 5.54 -4.99
C CYS A 136 -12.55 5.72 -5.30
N ASN A 137 -13.46 5.29 -4.42
CA ASN A 137 -14.90 5.53 -4.57
C ASN A 137 -15.25 7.02 -4.60
N GLN A 138 -14.54 7.85 -3.82
CA GLN A 138 -14.74 9.31 -3.86
C GLN A 138 -14.24 9.92 -5.17
N ILE A 139 -13.08 9.48 -5.67
CA ILE A 139 -12.42 10.07 -6.85
C ILE A 139 -13.08 9.64 -8.15
N PHE A 140 -13.45 8.36 -8.27
CA PHE A 140 -14.01 7.76 -9.49
C PHE A 140 -15.52 7.57 -9.43
N GLY A 141 -16.18 8.08 -8.39
CA GLY A 141 -17.63 8.11 -8.29
C GLY A 141 -18.28 8.97 -9.38
N PRO A 142 -19.60 8.88 -9.54
CA PRO A 142 -20.34 9.61 -10.58
C PRO A 142 -20.34 11.12 -10.35
N THR A 143 -20.04 11.57 -9.16
CA THR A 143 -19.96 12.98 -8.77
C THR A 143 -18.57 13.33 -8.26
N GLN A 144 -18.12 14.55 -8.53
CA GLN A 144 -16.86 15.01 -7.99
C GLN A 144 -16.93 15.12 -6.47
N PRO A 145 -15.84 14.74 -5.74
CA PRO A 145 -15.83 14.82 -4.29
C PRO A 145 -15.92 16.28 -3.81
N THR A 146 -16.67 16.52 -2.76
CA THR A 146 -16.60 17.81 -2.05
C THR A 146 -15.24 17.96 -1.39
N TYR A 147 -14.76 19.21 -1.23
CA TYR A 147 -13.46 19.40 -0.59
C TYR A 147 -13.43 18.90 0.87
N SER A 148 -14.57 18.97 1.56
CA SER A 148 -14.70 18.38 2.91
C SER A 148 -14.46 16.85 2.92
N ALA A 149 -14.94 16.13 1.90
CA ALA A 149 -14.68 14.69 1.76
C ALA A 149 -13.19 14.42 1.48
N VAL A 150 -12.52 15.28 0.70
CA VAL A 150 -11.06 15.19 0.45
C VAL A 150 -10.30 15.36 1.77
N ILE A 151 -10.61 16.37 2.56
CA ILE A 151 -9.96 16.61 3.86
C ILE A 151 -10.23 15.48 4.86
N GLN A 152 -11.43 14.92 4.88
CA GLN A 152 -11.75 13.78 5.74
C GLN A 152 -10.90 12.57 5.37
N CYS A 153 -10.80 12.24 4.09
CA CYS A 153 -9.94 11.13 3.63
C CYS A 153 -8.45 11.38 3.94
N ASP A 154 -7.98 12.63 3.79
CA ASP A 154 -6.59 13.01 4.10
C ASP A 154 -6.29 12.84 5.60
N ALA A 155 -7.23 13.21 6.46
CA ALA A 155 -7.12 13.00 7.91
C ALA A 155 -7.07 11.49 8.27
N GLU A 156 -7.86 10.65 7.60
CA GLU A 156 -7.83 9.21 7.81
C GLU A 156 -6.50 8.60 7.33
N ILE A 157 -5.92 9.09 6.22
CA ILE A 157 -4.58 8.68 5.77
C ILE A 157 -3.52 9.07 6.82
N ALA A 158 -3.60 10.28 7.36
CA ALA A 158 -2.68 10.74 8.41
C ALA A 158 -2.77 9.90 9.69
N ALA A 159 -3.98 9.59 10.14
CA ALA A 159 -4.21 8.75 11.31
C ALA A 159 -3.62 7.33 11.15
N GLU A 160 -3.69 6.75 9.94
CA GLU A 160 -3.01 5.48 9.65
C GLU A 160 -1.49 5.64 9.71
N GLN A 161 -0.92 6.72 9.17
CA GLN A 161 0.52 6.99 9.26
C GLN A 161 1.01 7.11 10.71
N ASP A 162 0.25 7.81 11.56
CA ASP A 162 0.56 7.96 12.99
C ASP A 162 0.57 6.58 13.66
N SER A 163 -0.43 5.73 13.37
CA SER A 163 -0.52 4.39 13.96
C SER A 163 0.65 3.46 13.56
N TRP A 164 1.24 3.65 12.37
CA TRP A 164 2.44 2.91 11.97
C TRP A 164 3.69 3.48 12.65
N THR A 165 3.76 4.80 12.74
CA THR A 165 4.86 5.50 13.40
C THR A 165 4.93 5.06 14.86
N ASP A 166 3.83 5.07 15.57
CA ASP A 166 3.74 4.63 16.95
C ASP A 166 4.16 3.16 17.12
N ARG A 167 3.79 2.29 16.18
CA ARG A 167 4.12 0.86 16.24
C ARG A 167 5.59 0.56 15.90
N TYR A 168 6.15 1.23 14.88
CA TYR A 168 7.47 0.91 14.35
C TYR A 168 8.59 1.78 14.91
N LEU A 169 8.30 3.00 15.38
CA LEU A 169 9.29 4.01 15.75
C LEU A 169 9.27 4.40 17.22
N THR A 170 8.74 3.55 18.11
CA THR A 170 8.85 3.76 19.57
C THR A 170 10.33 3.89 19.99
N GLU A 171 10.64 4.81 20.87
CA GLU A 171 12.03 5.17 21.26
C GLU A 171 12.87 3.96 21.70
N SER A 172 12.25 2.97 22.34
CA SER A 172 12.91 1.74 22.78
C SER A 172 13.30 0.78 21.65
N GLN A 173 12.74 0.93 20.45
CA GLN A 173 12.88 -0.03 19.34
C GLN A 173 13.74 0.49 18.19
N ASN A 174 13.97 1.80 18.11
CA ASN A 174 14.72 2.42 17.01
C ASN A 174 16.15 1.90 16.85
N VAL A 175 16.76 1.36 17.90
CA VAL A 175 18.16 0.91 17.91
C VAL A 175 18.32 -0.49 17.31
N ASN A 176 17.30 -1.35 17.33
CA ASN A 176 17.38 -2.77 16.95
C ASN A 176 16.30 -3.26 15.98
N MET A 177 15.60 -2.35 15.29
CA MET A 177 14.53 -2.78 14.35
C MET A 177 15.12 -3.58 13.19
N LEU A 178 14.56 -4.77 12.93
CA LEU A 178 14.98 -5.64 11.84
C LEU A 178 14.77 -4.96 10.49
N THR A 179 15.69 -5.22 9.55
CA THR A 179 15.67 -4.58 8.22
C THR A 179 14.33 -4.70 7.50
N TYR A 180 13.67 -5.85 7.60
CA TYR A 180 12.40 -6.05 6.91
C TYR A 180 11.27 -5.16 7.49
N HIS A 181 11.28 -4.83 8.78
CA HIS A 181 10.34 -3.88 9.37
C HIS A 181 10.56 -2.46 8.84
N HIS A 182 11.83 -2.04 8.66
CA HIS A 182 12.12 -0.76 7.99
C HIS A 182 11.60 -0.73 6.56
N VAL A 183 11.78 -1.82 5.82
CA VAL A 183 11.23 -1.96 4.45
C VAL A 183 9.71 -1.89 4.45
N HIS A 184 9.06 -2.62 5.34
CA HIS A 184 7.61 -2.66 5.47
C HIS A 184 7.03 -1.27 5.76
N LEU A 185 7.61 -0.56 6.73
CA LEU A 185 7.21 0.81 7.07
C LEU A 185 7.33 1.75 5.86
N ASN A 186 8.46 1.71 5.15
CA ASN A 186 8.67 2.56 3.98
C ASN A 186 7.73 2.20 2.82
N ILE A 187 7.37 0.94 2.64
CA ILE A 187 6.34 0.54 1.67
C ILE A 187 4.96 1.09 2.07
N LEU A 188 4.59 1.06 3.35
CA LEU A 188 3.33 1.65 3.84
C LEU A 188 3.29 3.16 3.58
N TYR A 189 4.38 3.90 3.84
CA TYR A 189 4.50 5.31 3.45
C TYR A 189 4.36 5.52 1.95
N GLY A 190 4.93 4.64 1.13
CA GLY A 190 4.74 4.67 -0.31
C GLY A 190 3.27 4.57 -0.73
N TYR A 191 2.50 3.66 -0.12
CA TYR A 191 1.06 3.54 -0.36
C TYR A 191 0.30 4.80 0.07
N SER A 192 0.58 5.34 1.25
CA SER A 192 -0.12 6.52 1.75
C SER A 192 0.16 7.77 0.92
N HIS A 193 1.40 8.01 0.51
CA HIS A 193 1.74 9.10 -0.41
C HIS A 193 1.05 8.94 -1.77
N GLN A 194 0.98 7.71 -2.30
CA GLN A 194 0.26 7.45 -3.54
C GLN A 194 -1.24 7.74 -3.40
N MET A 195 -1.86 7.38 -2.27
CA MET A 195 -3.27 7.71 -2.01
C MET A 195 -3.50 9.21 -1.92
N SER A 196 -2.64 9.95 -1.20
CA SER A 196 -2.72 11.41 -1.15
C SER A 196 -2.59 12.05 -2.54
N LEU A 197 -1.68 11.55 -3.40
CA LEU A 197 -1.61 12.01 -4.79
C LEU A 197 -2.90 11.75 -5.56
N LEU A 198 -3.49 10.56 -5.44
CA LEU A 198 -4.75 10.22 -6.11
C LEU A 198 -5.89 11.10 -5.62
N LEU A 199 -5.94 11.35 -4.31
CA LEU A 199 -6.99 12.14 -3.66
C LEU A 199 -6.97 13.62 -4.08
N HIS A 200 -5.79 14.24 -4.10
CA HIS A 200 -5.65 15.68 -4.34
C HIS A 200 -5.50 16.07 -5.83
N ARG A 201 -5.05 15.13 -6.68
CA ARG A 201 -4.87 15.39 -8.12
C ARG A 201 -6.14 15.90 -8.83
N PRO A 202 -7.35 15.34 -8.60
CA PRO A 202 -8.57 15.84 -9.23
C PRO A 202 -8.88 17.31 -8.90
N VAL A 203 -8.58 17.76 -7.68
CA VAL A 203 -8.74 19.17 -7.27
C VAL A 203 -7.89 20.09 -8.13
N LEU A 204 -6.66 19.66 -8.51
CA LEU A 204 -5.76 20.44 -9.37
C LEU A 204 -6.21 20.47 -10.84
N LEU A 205 -6.72 19.35 -11.36
CA LEU A 205 -7.07 19.20 -12.76
C LEU A 205 -8.42 19.84 -13.10
N ASN A 206 -9.37 19.89 -12.15
CA ASN A 206 -10.75 20.29 -12.37
C ASN A 206 -11.06 21.69 -11.77
N ARG A 207 -10.08 22.58 -11.69
CA ARG A 207 -10.18 23.94 -11.13
C ARG A 207 -11.44 24.68 -11.55
N SER A 208 -11.76 24.65 -12.85
CA SER A 208 -12.82 25.49 -13.44
C SER A 208 -14.21 24.84 -13.39
N SER A 209 -14.30 23.51 -13.26
CA SER A 209 -15.58 22.79 -13.38
C SER A 209 -16.15 22.34 -12.04
N ALA A 210 -15.34 22.27 -10.99
CA ALA A 210 -15.71 21.67 -9.70
C ALA A 210 -16.06 22.68 -8.60
N GLY A 211 -15.88 23.98 -8.84
CA GLY A 211 -16.20 25.02 -7.86
C GLY A 211 -15.28 25.08 -6.63
N TYR A 212 -14.08 24.50 -6.71
CA TYR A 212 -13.08 24.61 -5.63
C TYR A 212 -12.53 26.02 -5.53
N THR A 213 -12.34 26.51 -4.30
CA THR A 213 -11.72 27.82 -4.01
C THR A 213 -10.22 27.79 -4.29
N ASP A 214 -9.62 28.97 -4.51
CA ASP A 214 -8.17 29.07 -4.72
C ASP A 214 -7.35 28.54 -3.53
N ASP A 215 -7.86 28.68 -2.31
CA ASP A 215 -7.17 28.19 -1.12
C ASP A 215 -7.24 26.66 -1.01
N GLU A 216 -8.35 26.04 -1.42
CA GLU A 216 -8.47 24.59 -1.51
C GLU A 216 -7.51 23.99 -2.55
N VAL A 217 -7.41 24.65 -3.69
CA VAL A 217 -6.46 24.29 -4.75
C VAL A 217 -5.01 24.42 -4.27
N LYS A 218 -4.66 25.52 -3.57
CA LYS A 218 -3.32 25.73 -3.00
C LYS A 218 -2.95 24.65 -1.98
N ARG A 219 -3.87 24.29 -1.09
CA ARG A 219 -3.66 23.20 -0.10
C ARG A 219 -3.44 21.85 -0.78
N SER A 220 -4.31 21.51 -1.74
CA SER A 220 -4.18 20.26 -2.50
C SER A 220 -2.87 20.20 -3.29
N ARG A 221 -2.42 21.36 -3.84
CA ARG A 221 -1.12 21.47 -4.50
C ARG A 221 0.04 21.17 -3.54
N ALA A 222 0.04 21.79 -2.37
CA ALA A 222 1.08 21.56 -1.36
C ALA A 222 1.14 20.08 -0.95
N GLN A 223 -0.01 19.44 -0.78
CA GLN A 223 -0.09 18.02 -0.44
C GLN A 223 0.41 17.11 -1.60
N CYS A 224 0.10 17.45 -2.85
CA CYS A 224 0.65 16.76 -4.02
C CYS A 224 2.17 16.86 -4.08
N ILE A 225 2.74 18.05 -3.89
CA ILE A 225 4.20 18.26 -3.89
C ILE A 225 4.85 17.47 -2.75
N LYS A 226 4.31 17.55 -1.52
CA LYS A 226 4.78 16.79 -0.36
C LYS A 226 4.81 15.29 -0.65
N SER A 227 3.70 14.75 -1.16
CA SER A 227 3.59 13.32 -1.43
C SER A 227 4.45 12.86 -2.61
N ALA A 228 4.58 13.68 -3.65
CA ALA A 228 5.47 13.39 -4.78
C ALA A 228 6.94 13.35 -4.34
N ARG A 229 7.39 14.32 -3.53
CA ARG A 229 8.75 14.31 -2.95
C ARG A 229 8.98 13.07 -2.09
N GLY A 230 7.99 12.68 -1.26
CA GLY A 230 8.06 11.45 -0.45
C GLY A 230 8.28 10.21 -1.31
N LEU A 231 7.50 10.05 -2.38
CA LEU A 231 7.63 8.89 -3.29
C LEU A 231 8.95 8.85 -4.05
N LEU A 232 9.45 10.01 -4.53
CA LEU A 232 10.75 10.08 -5.21
C LEU A 232 11.91 9.84 -4.24
N GLY A 233 11.79 10.33 -3.00
CA GLY A 233 12.75 10.04 -1.92
C GLY A 233 12.79 8.54 -1.58
N LEU A 234 11.64 7.89 -1.49
CA LEU A 234 11.55 6.44 -1.29
C LEU A 234 12.18 5.67 -2.46
N GLN A 235 11.93 6.08 -3.70
CA GLN A 235 12.56 5.47 -4.87
C GLN A 235 14.09 5.54 -4.78
N GLN A 236 14.62 6.72 -4.48
CA GLN A 236 16.06 6.94 -4.31
C GLN A 236 16.63 6.07 -3.20
N MET A 237 16.01 6.08 -2.03
CA MET A 237 16.42 5.29 -0.86
C MET A 237 16.47 3.78 -1.16
N PHE A 238 15.42 3.22 -1.77
CA PHE A 238 15.40 1.80 -2.16
C PHE A 238 16.43 1.45 -3.23
N HIS A 239 16.80 2.41 -4.08
CA HIS A 239 17.78 2.22 -5.14
C HIS A 239 19.21 2.28 -4.62
N GLU A 240 19.54 3.29 -3.80
CA GLU A 240 20.90 3.61 -3.39
C GLU A 240 21.35 2.83 -2.14
N SER A 241 20.45 2.58 -1.20
CA SER A 241 20.81 1.93 0.05
C SER A 241 21.19 0.47 -0.13
N ALA A 242 22.40 0.11 0.30
CA ALA A 242 22.87 -1.27 0.33
C ALA A 242 21.99 -2.14 1.25
N HIS A 243 21.44 -1.57 2.30
CA HIS A 243 20.59 -2.23 3.27
C HIS A 243 19.27 -2.73 2.65
N PHE A 244 18.73 -2.01 1.66
CA PHE A 244 17.50 -2.38 0.95
C PHE A 244 17.75 -3.18 -0.34
N ARG A 245 18.99 -3.55 -0.61
CA ARG A 245 19.34 -4.31 -1.81
C ARG A 245 18.54 -5.61 -2.01
N PRO A 246 18.22 -6.42 -0.97
CA PRO A 246 17.37 -7.62 -1.12
C PRO A 246 15.93 -7.30 -1.53
N TYR A 247 15.47 -6.08 -1.31
CA TYR A 247 14.08 -5.63 -1.54
C TYR A 247 13.90 -4.82 -2.83
N ARG A 248 14.89 -4.85 -3.73
CA ARG A 248 14.82 -4.17 -5.04
C ARG A 248 13.66 -4.62 -5.93
N TRP A 249 13.07 -5.77 -5.65
CA TRP A 249 11.85 -6.22 -6.33
C TRP A 249 10.71 -5.18 -6.24
N TYR A 250 10.59 -4.47 -5.13
CA TYR A 250 9.61 -3.40 -4.96
C TYR A 250 9.87 -2.25 -5.95
N SER A 251 11.13 -1.82 -6.09
CA SER A 251 11.52 -0.76 -7.03
C SER A 251 11.39 -1.18 -8.50
N LEU A 252 11.43 -2.48 -8.81
CA LEU A 252 11.23 -2.98 -10.19
C LEU A 252 9.75 -2.98 -10.61
N GLY A 253 8.83 -3.06 -9.65
CA GLY A 253 7.40 -3.15 -9.85
C GLY A 253 6.66 -1.90 -9.37
N LEU A 254 5.90 -2.07 -8.31
CA LEU A 254 4.95 -1.07 -7.79
C LEU A 254 5.62 0.25 -7.38
N GLY A 255 6.80 0.19 -6.77
CA GLY A 255 7.57 1.38 -6.41
C GLY A 255 7.95 2.26 -7.60
N SER A 256 8.32 1.66 -8.75
CA SER A 256 8.56 2.40 -9.99
C SER A 256 7.30 3.06 -10.54
N PHE A 257 6.14 2.41 -10.43
CA PHE A 257 4.88 2.98 -10.86
C PHE A 257 4.51 4.21 -10.02
N TYR A 258 4.65 4.12 -8.70
CA TYR A 258 4.40 5.24 -7.80
C TYR A 258 5.37 6.40 -8.03
N ALA A 259 6.66 6.10 -8.21
CA ALA A 259 7.66 7.12 -8.51
C ALA A 259 7.40 7.82 -9.85
N PHE A 260 6.97 7.07 -10.87
CA PHE A 260 6.62 7.67 -12.16
C PHE A 260 5.39 8.58 -12.05
N HIS A 261 4.33 8.14 -11.35
CA HIS A 261 3.16 8.97 -11.10
C HIS A 261 3.54 10.27 -10.35
N ALA A 262 4.37 10.14 -9.31
CA ALA A 262 4.89 11.29 -8.57
C ALA A 262 5.71 12.24 -9.45
N ALA A 263 6.59 11.69 -10.30
CA ALA A 263 7.41 12.49 -11.22
C ALA A 263 6.56 13.28 -12.22
N ILE A 264 5.51 12.66 -12.79
CA ILE A 264 4.57 13.36 -13.70
C ILE A 264 3.88 14.51 -12.99
N ILE A 265 3.39 14.30 -11.77
CA ILE A 265 2.73 15.37 -11.01
C ILE A 265 3.73 16.49 -10.68
N LEU A 266 4.92 16.14 -10.20
CA LEU A 266 5.91 17.13 -9.79
C LEU A 266 6.42 17.95 -10.98
N VAL A 267 6.68 17.34 -12.13
CA VAL A 267 7.10 18.07 -13.34
C VAL A 267 6.00 18.99 -13.87
N THR A 268 4.74 18.56 -13.78
CA THR A 268 3.59 19.39 -14.19
C THR A 268 3.42 20.63 -13.30
N LEU A 269 3.73 20.50 -12.00
CA LEU A 269 3.62 21.61 -11.04
C LEU A 269 4.89 22.48 -10.98
N LEU A 270 6.00 22.02 -11.54
CA LEU A 270 7.31 22.70 -11.47
C LEU A 270 7.29 24.13 -12.03
N PRO A 271 6.65 24.45 -13.18
CA PRO A 271 6.62 25.81 -13.74
C PRO A 271 5.92 26.84 -12.84
N GLU A 272 5.09 26.37 -11.92
CA GLU A 272 4.34 27.26 -11.01
C GLU A 272 5.07 27.46 -9.66
N VAL A 273 6.21 26.81 -9.41
CA VAL A 273 7.02 26.97 -8.21
C VAL A 273 7.76 28.31 -8.29
N LYS A 274 7.41 29.24 -7.37
CA LYS A 274 8.00 30.58 -7.34
C LYS A 274 9.29 30.66 -6.51
N ASP A 275 9.39 29.79 -5.51
CA ASP A 275 10.58 29.73 -4.65
C ASP A 275 11.72 29.01 -5.39
N GLN A 276 12.85 29.70 -5.53
CA GLN A 276 13.99 29.18 -6.29
C GLN A 276 14.64 27.97 -5.62
N VAL A 277 14.65 27.90 -4.30
CA VAL A 277 15.24 26.78 -3.57
C VAL A 277 14.37 25.55 -3.76
N GLU A 278 13.06 25.73 -3.62
CA GLU A 278 12.08 24.66 -3.86
C GLU A 278 12.12 24.15 -5.30
N TYR A 279 12.24 25.06 -6.28
CA TYR A 279 12.37 24.70 -7.70
C TYR A 279 13.61 23.81 -7.95
N VAL A 280 14.77 24.25 -7.46
CA VAL A 280 16.04 23.50 -7.63
C VAL A 280 15.97 22.13 -6.99
N GLU A 281 15.40 22.04 -5.78
CA GLU A 281 15.25 20.75 -5.09
C GLU A 281 14.31 19.80 -5.83
N ASN A 282 13.15 20.30 -6.27
CA ASN A 282 12.19 19.49 -7.04
C ASN A 282 12.81 19.00 -8.35
N ARG A 283 13.54 19.87 -9.07
CA ARG A 283 14.23 19.51 -10.29
C ARG A 283 15.30 18.45 -10.06
N ARG A 284 16.09 18.59 -8.99
CA ARG A 284 17.08 17.58 -8.59
C ARG A 284 16.46 16.21 -8.34
N LEU A 285 15.33 16.15 -7.62
CA LEU A 285 14.62 14.89 -7.37
C LEU A 285 14.14 14.23 -8.66
N LEU A 286 13.65 15.03 -9.61
CA LEU A 286 13.21 14.54 -10.92
C LEU A 286 14.38 14.00 -11.74
N GLU A 287 15.54 14.68 -11.75
CA GLU A 287 16.75 14.25 -12.46
C GLU A 287 17.31 12.94 -11.87
N VAL A 288 17.33 12.81 -10.53
CA VAL A 288 17.72 11.57 -9.85
C VAL A 288 16.75 10.44 -10.22
N SER A 289 15.43 10.70 -10.19
CA SER A 289 14.43 9.71 -10.57
C SER A 289 14.58 9.26 -12.02
N LEU A 290 14.84 10.18 -12.96
CA LEU A 290 15.13 9.87 -14.35
C LEU A 290 16.36 8.94 -14.48
N SER A 291 17.45 9.26 -13.79
CA SER A 291 18.66 8.43 -13.76
C SER A 291 18.35 7.00 -13.28
N ILE A 292 17.56 6.87 -12.23
CA ILE A 292 17.14 5.55 -11.70
C ILE A 292 16.31 4.79 -12.75
N PHE A 293 15.32 5.43 -13.38
CA PHE A 293 14.53 4.79 -14.44
C PHE A 293 15.40 4.32 -15.61
N GLU A 294 16.40 5.09 -16.00
CA GLU A 294 17.34 4.71 -17.07
C GLU A 294 18.19 3.50 -16.68
N GLN A 295 18.74 3.47 -15.48
CA GLN A 295 19.54 2.35 -14.99
C GLN A 295 18.72 1.06 -14.88
N MET A 296 17.43 1.17 -14.59
CA MET A 296 16.55 0.02 -14.39
C MET A 296 15.75 -0.39 -15.64
N ARG A 297 15.89 0.33 -16.77
CA ARG A 297 15.07 0.11 -17.98
C ARG A 297 15.11 -1.31 -18.55
N ASN A 298 16.24 -1.98 -18.44
CA ASN A 298 16.42 -3.35 -18.94
C ASN A 298 15.83 -4.42 -18.00
N ARG A 299 15.45 -4.04 -16.77
CA ARG A 299 14.94 -4.95 -15.73
C ARG A 299 13.46 -4.70 -15.39
N SER A 300 12.92 -3.54 -15.75
CA SER A 300 11.54 -3.15 -15.48
C SER A 300 10.91 -2.55 -16.72
N ARG A 301 9.79 -3.15 -17.17
CA ARG A 301 8.96 -2.61 -18.25
C ARG A 301 8.42 -1.22 -17.93
N MET A 302 8.16 -0.97 -16.64
CA MET A 302 7.68 0.33 -16.16
C MET A 302 8.77 1.38 -16.35
N CYS A 303 10.00 1.11 -15.90
CA CYS A 303 11.13 2.01 -16.05
C CYS A 303 11.46 2.26 -17.53
N ALA A 304 11.38 1.24 -18.38
CA ALA A 304 11.59 1.37 -19.83
C ALA A 304 10.60 2.35 -20.49
N LYS A 305 9.37 2.43 -19.99
CA LYS A 305 8.36 3.38 -20.47
C LYS A 305 8.49 4.75 -19.81
N ALA A 306 8.81 4.81 -18.54
CA ALA A 306 8.89 6.03 -17.74
C ALA A 306 10.07 6.93 -18.18
N ALA A 307 11.24 6.34 -18.42
CA ALA A 307 12.46 7.08 -18.72
C ALA A 307 12.33 8.03 -19.95
N PRO A 308 11.87 7.59 -21.13
CA PRO A 308 11.75 8.49 -22.30
C PRO A 308 10.68 9.58 -22.07
N ILE A 309 9.59 9.27 -21.35
CA ILE A 309 8.53 10.25 -21.07
C ILE A 309 9.09 11.34 -20.14
N LEU A 310 9.70 10.96 -19.03
CA LEU A 310 10.23 11.93 -18.07
C LEU A 310 11.36 12.77 -18.66
N ARG A 311 12.23 12.17 -19.49
CA ARG A 311 13.27 12.92 -20.22
C ARG A 311 12.71 13.97 -21.18
N HIS A 312 11.57 13.68 -21.81
CA HIS A 312 10.91 14.64 -22.70
C HIS A 312 10.27 15.80 -21.95
N LEU A 313 9.83 15.58 -20.72
CA LEU A 313 9.15 16.59 -19.89
C LEU A 313 10.12 17.49 -19.10
N LEU A 314 11.38 17.08 -18.90
CA LEU A 314 12.44 17.84 -18.22
C LEU A 314 13.30 18.66 -19.20
#